data_5acbb953f115a5d3b59245e391ad09bc
#
_entry.id   5acbb953f115a5d3b59245e391ad09bc
#
_cell.length_a   1.000
_cell.length_b   1.000
_cell.length_c   1.000
_cell.angle_alpha   90.00
_cell.angle_beta   90.00
_cell.angle_gamma   90.00
#
_symmetry.space_group_name_H-M   'P 1'
#
loop_
_entity.id
_entity.type
_entity.pdbx_description
1 polymer ?
#
loop_
_entity_poly.entity_id
_entity_poly.type
_entity_poly.pdbx_seq_one_letter_code
_entity_poly.pdbx_strand_id
1 'polypeptide(L)'
;MTLSPFAITDAAPLAREKFRDPARTAKGDPRARVAMTGLTTLWFNTGTLCNLACINCYIESSPKNDALVYLSEAEVITYLDEIVAQRLPTREIAFTGGEPFMNPEMIAIMNTCLTRGYDVLVLTNAMRPMRRFESAIADFNTRYGAQMIFRVSLDHHSKAVHEAERGPNSWDKAIDGLKWLTRTGVSLAIAGRMAKGESMADERAGYAALFAQHDLAIDVTDPERLVMFPEMDASADIAEISESCWGILGKSPADIMCASSRMVVKRKGEATPRVAACTLLPYDPGFDMGATLVEASQAVSLNHPHCARFCVLGGASCSA
;
A
#
# COMPACT_ATOMS: atom_id res chain seq x y z
N MET A 1 -13.95 4.07 22.78
CA MET A 1 -12.94 4.03 21.68
C MET A 1 -13.14 5.27 20.83
N THR A 2 -12.10 6.05 20.60
CA THR A 2 -12.18 7.18 19.68
C THR A 2 -12.28 6.62 18.27
N LEU A 3 -13.31 7.03 17.51
CA LEU A 3 -13.44 6.62 16.11
C LEU A 3 -12.36 7.32 15.27
N SER A 4 -11.88 6.65 14.24
CA SER A 4 -11.01 7.26 13.22
C SER A 4 -11.75 8.44 12.55
N PRO A 5 -11.07 9.58 12.29
CA PRO A 5 -11.67 10.69 11.54
C PRO A 5 -12.05 10.32 10.11
N PHE A 6 -11.56 9.18 9.62
CA PHE A 6 -11.85 8.64 8.29
C PHE A 6 -12.95 7.58 8.31
N ALA A 7 -13.45 7.16 9.48
CA ALA A 7 -14.40 6.05 9.60
C ALA A 7 -15.73 6.29 8.85
N ILE A 8 -16.24 5.25 8.20
CA ILE A 8 -17.53 5.25 7.51
C ILE A 8 -18.62 4.98 8.54
N THR A 9 -19.26 6.02 9.05
CA THR A 9 -20.25 5.91 10.13
C THR A 9 -21.69 5.77 9.65
N ASP A 10 -21.98 6.08 8.39
CA ASP A 10 -23.36 6.24 7.88
C ASP A 10 -23.76 5.07 6.95
N ALA A 11 -22.88 4.09 6.74
CA ALA A 11 -23.20 2.92 5.95
C ALA A 11 -23.91 1.85 6.80
N ALA A 12 -24.87 1.15 6.19
CA ALA A 12 -25.46 -0.03 6.80
C ALA A 12 -24.37 -1.12 7.02
N PRO A 13 -24.57 -2.02 8.00
CA PRO A 13 -23.67 -3.15 8.16
C PRO A 13 -23.67 -4.04 6.90
N LEU A 14 -22.50 -4.61 6.58
CA LEU A 14 -22.35 -5.52 5.45
C LEU A 14 -23.33 -6.71 5.58
N ALA A 15 -24.14 -6.92 4.56
CA ALA A 15 -25.07 -8.02 4.53
C ALA A 15 -24.33 -9.37 4.54
N ARG A 16 -24.81 -10.32 5.36
CA ARG A 16 -24.10 -11.57 5.66
C ARG A 16 -23.87 -12.47 4.45
N GLU A 17 -24.73 -12.39 3.44
CA GLU A 17 -24.68 -13.17 2.21
C GLU A 17 -23.65 -12.67 1.21
N LYS A 18 -23.20 -11.41 1.33
CA LYS A 18 -22.23 -10.79 0.42
C LYS A 18 -20.81 -11.33 0.61
N PHE A 19 -20.06 -11.39 -0.47
CA PHE A 19 -18.64 -11.79 -0.51
C PHE A 19 -18.35 -13.17 0.11
N ARG A 20 -19.30 -14.13 -0.01
CA ARG A 20 -19.13 -15.51 0.50
C ARG A 20 -18.67 -16.49 -0.56
N ASP A 21 -19.16 -16.33 -1.77
CA ASP A 21 -18.85 -17.20 -2.89
C ASP A 21 -17.86 -16.51 -3.84
N PRO A 22 -16.66 -17.08 -4.08
CA PRO A 22 -15.68 -16.50 -5.00
C PRO A 22 -16.12 -16.56 -6.47
N ALA A 23 -17.16 -17.33 -6.81
CA ALA A 23 -17.66 -17.45 -8.18
C ALA A 23 -18.91 -16.60 -8.44
N ARG A 24 -19.72 -16.32 -7.41
CA ARG A 24 -21.00 -15.65 -7.55
C ARG A 24 -21.22 -14.56 -6.51
N THR A 25 -21.95 -13.52 -6.90
CA THR A 25 -22.44 -12.49 -5.98
C THR A 25 -23.62 -13.03 -5.17
N ALA A 26 -24.02 -12.36 -4.11
CA ALA A 26 -25.23 -12.70 -3.35
C ALA A 26 -26.52 -12.68 -4.19
N LYS A 27 -26.53 -11.96 -5.33
CA LYS A 27 -27.63 -11.94 -6.30
C LYS A 27 -27.57 -13.10 -7.31
N GLY A 28 -26.53 -13.93 -7.27
CA GLY A 28 -26.34 -15.06 -8.18
C GLY A 28 -25.60 -14.72 -9.47
N ASP A 29 -25.23 -13.45 -9.70
CA ASP A 29 -24.47 -13.04 -10.89
C ASP A 29 -23.03 -13.60 -10.84
N PRO A 30 -22.38 -13.85 -12.01
CA PRO A 30 -20.96 -14.18 -12.07
C PRO A 30 -20.13 -13.08 -11.43
N ARG A 31 -19.30 -13.45 -10.43
CA ARG A 31 -18.42 -12.51 -9.76
C ARG A 31 -17.31 -12.04 -10.69
N ALA A 32 -16.99 -10.75 -10.64
CA ALA A 32 -15.89 -10.21 -11.40
C ALA A 32 -14.55 -10.81 -10.99
N ARG A 33 -13.72 -11.10 -11.97
CA ARG A 33 -12.37 -11.62 -11.81
C ARG A 33 -11.39 -10.77 -12.58
N VAL A 34 -10.16 -10.66 -12.06
CA VAL A 34 -9.08 -9.90 -12.66
C VAL A 34 -7.95 -10.85 -13.02
N ALA A 35 -7.75 -11.06 -14.32
CA ALA A 35 -6.63 -11.82 -14.83
C ALA A 35 -5.34 -10.98 -14.72
N MET A 36 -4.20 -11.62 -14.48
CA MET A 36 -2.92 -10.97 -14.53
C MET A 36 -2.56 -10.64 -15.99
N THR A 37 -2.28 -9.37 -16.26
CA THR A 37 -1.82 -8.89 -17.57
C THR A 37 -0.30 -8.88 -17.69
N GLY A 38 0.37 -8.79 -16.54
CA GLY A 38 1.82 -8.83 -16.41
C GLY A 38 2.23 -8.27 -15.04
N LEU A 39 3.14 -8.93 -14.33
CA LEU A 39 3.60 -8.49 -13.03
C LEU A 39 4.60 -7.33 -13.20
N THR A 40 4.11 -6.09 -13.16
CA THR A 40 4.94 -4.87 -13.29
C THR A 40 5.49 -4.40 -11.95
N THR A 41 4.73 -4.59 -10.86
CA THR A 41 5.14 -4.23 -9.50
C THR A 41 5.06 -5.44 -8.58
N LEU A 42 6.17 -5.78 -7.92
CA LEU A 42 6.18 -6.76 -6.84
C LEU A 42 6.34 -6.05 -5.49
N TRP A 43 5.33 -6.19 -4.64
CA TRP A 43 5.36 -5.69 -3.27
C TRP A 43 5.98 -6.70 -2.32
N PHE A 44 6.72 -6.20 -1.33
CA PHE A 44 7.17 -6.97 -0.17
C PHE A 44 6.62 -6.33 1.10
N ASN A 45 5.90 -7.12 1.89
CA ASN A 45 5.56 -6.73 3.26
C ASN A 45 6.73 -7.09 4.18
N THR A 46 7.41 -6.07 4.69
CA THR A 46 8.64 -6.22 5.47
C THR A 46 8.39 -6.62 6.93
N GLY A 47 7.17 -7.03 7.28
CA GLY A 47 6.73 -7.37 8.63
C GLY A 47 5.72 -6.35 9.17
N THR A 48 4.93 -6.74 10.18
CA THR A 48 3.85 -5.88 10.74
C THR A 48 4.27 -5.08 11.97
N LEU A 49 5.49 -5.23 12.46
CA LEU A 49 5.98 -4.37 13.54
C LEU A 49 6.11 -2.92 13.06
N CYS A 50 5.56 -2.00 13.85
CA CYS A 50 5.55 -0.57 13.57
C CYS A 50 5.84 0.22 14.84
N ASN A 51 6.45 1.40 14.71
CA ASN A 51 6.62 2.34 15.83
C ASN A 51 5.34 3.14 16.15
N LEU A 52 4.28 2.94 15.38
CA LEU A 52 2.95 3.53 15.55
C LEU A 52 1.89 2.43 15.75
N ALA A 53 0.72 2.83 16.26
CA ALA A 53 -0.49 2.02 16.35
C ALA A 53 -1.67 2.89 15.88
N CYS A 54 -1.76 3.11 14.57
CA CYS A 54 -2.82 3.90 13.96
C CYS A 54 -4.18 3.23 14.19
N ILE A 55 -5.23 4.02 14.41
CA ILE A 55 -6.57 3.51 14.79
C ILE A 55 -7.13 2.59 13.69
N ASN A 56 -6.96 2.96 12.43
CA ASN A 56 -7.48 2.20 11.29
C ASN A 56 -6.33 1.82 10.32
N CYS A 57 -5.36 1.07 10.83
CA CYS A 57 -4.27 0.56 10.03
C CYS A 57 -4.74 -0.62 9.18
N TYR A 58 -4.61 -0.55 7.86
CA TYR A 58 -5.10 -1.58 6.91
C TYR A 58 -4.51 -2.98 7.14
N ILE A 59 -3.30 -3.06 7.69
CA ILE A 59 -2.63 -4.32 8.00
C ILE A 59 -2.42 -4.51 9.51
N GLU A 60 -3.17 -3.76 10.34
CA GLU A 60 -3.20 -3.86 11.80
C GLU A 60 -1.83 -3.73 12.46
N SER A 61 -0.90 -3.00 11.81
CA SER A 61 0.47 -2.84 12.29
C SER A 61 0.53 -2.11 13.62
N SER A 62 1.41 -2.57 14.50
CA SER A 62 1.62 -1.95 15.80
C SER A 62 2.98 -2.36 16.38
N PRO A 63 3.42 -1.77 17.51
CA PRO A 63 4.66 -2.22 18.19
C PRO A 63 4.63 -3.65 18.72
N LYS A 64 3.46 -4.31 18.69
CA LYS A 64 3.26 -5.66 19.26
C LYS A 64 2.76 -6.67 18.22
N ASN A 65 2.30 -6.22 17.07
CA ASN A 65 1.81 -7.12 16.02
C ASN A 65 3.00 -7.67 15.23
N ASP A 66 3.29 -8.94 15.39
CA ASP A 66 4.30 -9.69 14.65
C ASP A 66 3.67 -10.84 13.82
N ALA A 67 2.40 -10.70 13.44
CA ALA A 67 1.70 -11.71 12.65
C ALA A 67 2.35 -11.95 11.27
N LEU A 68 2.90 -10.88 10.66
CA LEU A 68 3.83 -10.99 9.56
C LEU A 68 5.23 -10.65 10.09
N VAL A 69 6.18 -11.57 9.87
CA VAL A 69 7.56 -11.41 10.33
C VAL A 69 8.42 -10.72 9.28
N TYR A 70 9.59 -10.25 9.68
CA TYR A 70 10.54 -9.64 8.77
C TYR A 70 10.98 -10.60 7.67
N LEU A 71 10.94 -10.12 6.43
CA LEU A 71 11.60 -10.78 5.31
C LEU A 71 13.10 -10.53 5.38
N SER A 72 13.89 -11.56 5.13
CA SER A 72 15.34 -11.44 4.94
C SER A 72 15.69 -11.03 3.50
N GLU A 73 16.89 -10.51 3.29
CA GLU A 73 17.41 -10.22 1.95
C GLU A 73 17.45 -11.48 1.09
N ALA A 74 17.84 -12.63 1.66
CA ALA A 74 17.88 -13.91 0.94
C ALA A 74 16.49 -14.33 0.42
N GLU A 75 15.44 -14.12 1.20
CA GLU A 75 14.07 -14.40 0.78
C GLU A 75 13.62 -13.46 -0.35
N VAL A 76 13.95 -12.18 -0.27
CA VAL A 76 13.68 -11.23 -1.35
C VAL A 76 14.42 -11.64 -2.63
N ILE A 77 15.71 -12.00 -2.55
CA ILE A 77 16.52 -12.47 -3.67
C ILE A 77 15.86 -13.64 -4.40
N THR A 78 15.25 -14.58 -3.66
CA THR A 78 14.56 -15.73 -4.26
C THR A 78 13.48 -15.27 -5.26
N TYR A 79 12.66 -14.27 -4.89
CA TYR A 79 11.63 -13.75 -5.80
C TYR A 79 12.19 -12.89 -6.93
N LEU A 80 13.27 -12.15 -6.68
CA LEU A 80 13.95 -11.41 -7.75
C LEU A 80 14.55 -12.37 -8.81
N ASP A 81 15.05 -13.52 -8.37
CA ASP A 81 15.56 -14.56 -9.27
C ASP A 81 14.42 -15.24 -10.05
N GLU A 82 13.23 -15.43 -9.44
CA GLU A 82 12.04 -15.89 -10.15
C GLU A 82 11.60 -14.90 -11.25
N ILE A 83 11.62 -13.58 -10.96
CA ILE A 83 11.31 -12.55 -11.97
C ILE A 83 12.20 -12.72 -13.19
N VAL A 84 13.50 -12.87 -12.98
CA VAL A 84 14.48 -13.04 -14.07
C VAL A 84 14.26 -14.36 -14.81
N ALA A 85 14.13 -15.48 -14.08
CA ALA A 85 13.95 -16.82 -14.65
C ALA A 85 12.69 -16.92 -15.52
N GLN A 86 11.60 -16.26 -15.09
CA GLN A 86 10.32 -16.27 -15.80
C GLN A 86 10.17 -15.12 -16.81
N ARG A 87 11.18 -14.23 -16.90
CA ARG A 87 11.15 -13.05 -17.78
C ARG A 87 9.91 -12.17 -17.53
N LEU A 88 9.53 -11.99 -16.27
CA LEU A 88 8.40 -11.15 -15.92
C LEU A 88 8.71 -9.67 -16.22
N PRO A 89 7.70 -8.88 -16.63
CA PRO A 89 7.91 -7.47 -16.99
C PRO A 89 8.06 -6.55 -15.78
N THR A 90 8.51 -7.08 -14.64
CA THR A 90 8.62 -6.34 -13.38
C THR A 90 9.67 -5.25 -13.50
N ARG A 91 9.29 -4.03 -13.18
CA ARG A 91 10.14 -2.84 -13.17
C ARG A 91 10.30 -2.27 -11.78
N GLU A 92 9.24 -2.34 -10.98
CA GLU A 92 9.20 -1.76 -9.65
C GLU A 92 9.16 -2.83 -8.57
N ILE A 93 10.00 -2.66 -7.56
CA ILE A 93 9.94 -3.39 -6.29
C ILE A 93 9.47 -2.41 -5.22
N ALA A 94 8.33 -2.73 -4.59
CA ALA A 94 7.73 -1.84 -3.63
C ALA A 94 7.70 -2.47 -2.22
N PHE A 95 7.92 -1.65 -1.22
CA PHE A 95 8.00 -2.08 0.17
C PHE A 95 6.91 -1.42 1.01
N THR A 96 6.22 -2.25 1.78
CA THR A 96 5.23 -1.86 2.78
C THR A 96 5.39 -2.73 4.03
N GLY A 97 4.48 -2.61 4.96
CA GLY A 97 4.48 -3.38 6.21
C GLY A 97 3.97 -2.52 7.34
N GLY A 98 4.51 -2.71 8.54
CA GLY A 98 4.35 -1.76 9.62
C GLY A 98 5.15 -0.49 9.32
N GLU A 99 6.41 -0.49 9.70
CA GLU A 99 7.39 0.50 9.23
C GLU A 99 8.57 -0.27 8.60
N PRO A 100 8.79 -0.16 7.29
CA PRO A 100 9.82 -0.93 6.59
C PRO A 100 11.22 -0.77 7.20
N PHE A 101 11.56 0.40 7.68
CA PHE A 101 12.86 0.67 8.32
C PHE A 101 13.00 0.09 9.74
N MET A 102 12.02 -0.63 10.24
CA MET A 102 12.17 -1.49 11.41
C MET A 102 12.73 -2.87 11.06
N ASN A 103 12.63 -3.30 9.81
CA ASN A 103 13.32 -4.49 9.34
C ASN A 103 14.84 -4.23 9.35
N PRO A 104 15.64 -5.03 10.07
CA PRO A 104 17.09 -4.81 10.19
C PRO A 104 17.84 -4.95 8.86
N GLU A 105 17.29 -5.70 7.90
CA GLU A 105 17.90 -5.93 6.59
C GLU A 105 17.38 -4.96 5.51
N MET A 106 16.51 -3.98 5.85
CA MET A 106 15.87 -3.11 4.85
C MET A 106 16.86 -2.41 3.92
N ILE A 107 17.98 -1.93 4.45
CA ILE A 107 19.01 -1.24 3.64
C ILE A 107 19.71 -2.21 2.68
N ALA A 108 20.01 -3.43 3.11
CA ALA A 108 20.58 -4.48 2.25
C ALA A 108 19.59 -4.86 1.14
N ILE A 109 18.32 -5.06 1.50
CA ILE A 109 17.23 -5.36 0.57
C ILE A 109 17.08 -4.26 -0.49
N MET A 110 17.01 -3.00 -0.08
CA MET A 110 16.95 -1.85 -1.02
C MET A 110 18.17 -1.82 -1.97
N ASN A 111 19.37 -1.98 -1.40
CA ASN A 111 20.60 -2.00 -2.20
C ASN A 111 20.57 -3.12 -3.26
N THR A 112 20.14 -4.30 -2.89
CA THR A 112 20.03 -5.45 -3.81
C THR A 112 19.04 -5.16 -4.94
N CYS A 113 17.87 -4.59 -4.65
CA CYS A 113 16.89 -4.24 -5.67
C CYS A 113 17.42 -3.17 -6.64
N LEU A 114 17.97 -2.07 -6.09
CA LEU A 114 18.53 -0.97 -6.89
C LEU A 114 19.72 -1.42 -7.75
N THR A 115 20.62 -2.23 -7.20
CA THR A 115 21.78 -2.76 -7.92
C THR A 115 21.37 -3.70 -9.07
N ARG A 116 20.25 -4.40 -8.95
CA ARG A 116 19.67 -5.22 -10.00
C ARG A 116 18.90 -4.41 -11.06
N GLY A 117 18.80 -3.09 -10.90
CA GLY A 117 18.18 -2.17 -11.86
C GLY A 117 16.67 -1.99 -11.71
N TYR A 118 16.09 -2.41 -10.60
CA TYR A 118 14.68 -2.14 -10.31
C TYR A 118 14.47 -0.73 -9.77
N ASP A 119 13.36 -0.12 -10.10
CA ASP A 119 12.86 1.03 -9.38
C ASP A 119 12.38 0.57 -7.99
N VAL A 120 12.62 1.39 -6.97
CA VAL A 120 12.31 1.05 -5.57
C VAL A 120 11.35 2.07 -4.99
N LEU A 121 10.16 1.62 -4.61
CA LEU A 121 9.16 2.41 -3.89
C LEU A 121 9.10 1.97 -2.43
N VAL A 122 9.26 2.90 -1.48
CA VAL A 122 9.15 2.60 -0.05
C VAL A 122 8.03 3.40 0.59
N LEU A 123 7.02 2.70 1.14
CA LEU A 123 6.00 3.31 1.99
C LEU A 123 6.55 3.44 3.41
N THR A 124 6.61 4.64 3.95
CA THR A 124 7.15 4.89 5.30
C THR A 124 6.37 5.98 6.03
N ASN A 125 6.39 5.95 7.35
CA ASN A 125 5.92 7.07 8.15
C ASN A 125 6.96 8.20 8.31
N ALA A 126 8.14 8.05 7.71
CA ALA A 126 9.26 8.98 7.67
C ALA A 126 9.81 9.41 9.06
N MET A 127 9.58 8.59 10.09
CA MET A 127 10.00 8.92 11.46
C MET A 127 11.35 8.30 11.83
N ARG A 128 11.60 8.20 13.13
CA ARG A 128 12.88 7.75 13.70
C ARG A 128 13.43 6.43 13.12
N PRO A 129 12.63 5.39 12.81
CA PRO A 129 13.19 4.19 12.19
C PRO A 129 13.94 4.48 10.89
N MET A 130 13.32 5.25 9.98
CA MET A 130 13.95 5.67 8.72
C MET A 130 15.16 6.59 8.96
N ARG A 131 15.02 7.57 9.87
CA ARG A 131 16.07 8.57 10.18
C ARG A 131 17.38 7.96 10.68
N ARG A 132 17.38 6.73 11.17
CA ARG A 132 18.62 6.01 11.55
C ARG A 132 19.49 5.64 10.34
N PHE A 133 18.93 5.67 9.14
CA PHE A 133 19.61 5.28 7.90
C PHE A 133 19.85 6.45 6.94
N GLU A 134 19.88 7.69 7.45
CA GLU A 134 20.05 8.90 6.64
C GLU A 134 21.26 8.84 5.70
N SER A 135 22.40 8.39 6.19
CA SER A 135 23.62 8.28 5.39
C SER A 135 23.46 7.28 4.24
N ALA A 136 22.85 6.13 4.49
CA ALA A 136 22.62 5.12 3.44
C ALA A 136 21.61 5.60 2.41
N ILE A 137 20.53 6.24 2.84
CA ILE A 137 19.50 6.79 1.94
C ILE A 137 20.08 7.91 1.06
N ALA A 138 20.90 8.79 1.62
CA ALA A 138 21.58 9.86 0.86
C ALA A 138 22.56 9.29 -0.16
N ASP A 139 23.33 8.24 0.20
CA ASP A 139 24.20 7.51 -0.72
C ASP A 139 23.41 6.86 -1.86
N PHE A 140 22.31 6.18 -1.55
CA PHE A 140 21.43 5.62 -2.56
C PHE A 140 20.87 6.69 -3.50
N ASN A 141 20.42 7.81 -2.95
CA ASN A 141 19.93 8.92 -3.79
C ASN A 141 21.00 9.46 -4.73
N THR A 142 22.24 9.55 -4.26
CA THR A 142 23.38 9.97 -5.10
C THR A 142 23.66 8.99 -6.24
N ARG A 143 23.54 7.67 -5.99
CA ARG A 143 23.85 6.62 -6.97
C ARG A 143 22.70 6.31 -7.93
N TYR A 144 21.46 6.34 -7.44
CA TYR A 144 20.30 5.82 -8.16
C TYR A 144 19.23 6.89 -8.47
N GLY A 145 19.23 8.02 -7.75
CA GLY A 145 18.39 9.17 -8.06
C GLY A 145 16.91 8.82 -8.16
N ALA A 146 16.33 9.04 -9.34
CA ALA A 146 14.90 8.87 -9.59
C ALA A 146 14.39 7.41 -9.50
N GLN A 147 15.30 6.42 -9.49
CA GLN A 147 14.90 5.02 -9.27
C GLN A 147 14.41 4.74 -7.83
N MET A 148 14.60 5.67 -6.92
CA MET A 148 14.21 5.52 -5.53
C MET A 148 13.14 6.55 -5.15
N ILE A 149 11.95 6.07 -4.81
CA ILE A 149 10.81 6.91 -4.42
C ILE A 149 10.39 6.57 -2.98
N PHE A 150 10.23 7.59 -2.16
CA PHE A 150 9.63 7.44 -0.83
C PHE A 150 8.20 7.96 -0.85
N ARG A 151 7.24 7.09 -0.59
CA ARG A 151 5.85 7.49 -0.38
C ARG A 151 5.59 7.62 1.11
N VAL A 152 5.51 8.86 1.57
CA VAL A 152 5.34 9.15 3.00
C VAL A 152 3.87 9.15 3.36
N SER A 153 3.53 8.37 4.37
CA SER A 153 2.17 8.31 4.90
C SER A 153 1.87 9.55 5.75
N LEU A 154 1.13 10.48 5.18
CA LEU A 154 0.64 11.69 5.84
C LEU A 154 -0.87 11.75 5.62
N ASP A 155 -1.65 11.15 6.54
CA ASP A 155 -3.07 10.86 6.32
C ASP A 155 -3.93 12.09 6.02
N HIS A 156 -3.55 13.27 6.52
CA HIS A 156 -4.30 14.50 6.31
C HIS A 156 -3.38 15.72 6.35
N HIS A 157 -3.77 16.81 5.71
CA HIS A 157 -3.05 18.10 5.72
C HIS A 157 -3.17 18.85 7.05
N SER A 158 -4.11 18.47 7.92
CA SER A 158 -4.28 19.04 9.26
C SER A 158 -3.63 18.16 10.33
N LYS A 159 -2.80 18.80 11.20
CA LYS A 159 -2.16 18.13 12.33
C LYS A 159 -3.16 17.40 13.22
N ALA A 160 -4.29 18.05 13.53
CA ALA A 160 -5.29 17.49 14.44
C ALA A 160 -5.91 16.19 13.91
N VAL A 161 -6.24 16.15 12.62
CA VAL A 161 -6.84 14.98 11.96
C VAL A 161 -5.80 13.86 11.80
N HIS A 162 -4.57 14.20 11.37
CA HIS A 162 -3.48 13.25 11.27
C HIS A 162 -3.17 12.58 12.62
N GLU A 163 -3.03 13.38 13.69
CA GLU A 163 -2.72 12.85 15.03
C GLU A 163 -3.89 12.09 15.67
N ALA A 164 -5.13 12.42 15.30
CA ALA A 164 -6.30 11.65 15.73
C ALA A 164 -6.24 10.20 15.18
N GLU A 165 -5.67 9.98 14.02
CA GLU A 165 -5.49 8.66 13.41
C GLU A 165 -4.20 7.97 13.88
N ARG A 166 -3.06 8.68 13.83
CA ARG A 166 -1.72 8.11 14.02
C ARG A 166 -1.17 8.23 15.44
N GLY A 167 -1.91 8.92 16.29
CA GLY A 167 -1.52 9.17 17.68
C GLY A 167 -0.76 10.48 17.87
N PRO A 168 -0.69 10.95 19.12
CA PRO A 168 -0.11 12.24 19.47
C PRO A 168 1.38 12.30 19.14
N ASN A 169 1.85 13.50 18.76
CA ASN A 169 3.23 13.80 18.36
C ASN A 169 3.73 13.02 17.12
N SER A 170 2.82 12.48 16.30
CA SER A 170 3.17 11.84 15.04
C SER A 170 3.41 12.88 13.94
N TRP A 171 2.66 13.97 13.91
CA TRP A 171 2.73 15.02 12.91
C TRP A 171 4.12 15.66 12.79
N ASP A 172 4.62 16.24 13.87
CA ASP A 172 5.88 17.01 13.83
C ASP A 172 7.04 16.11 13.39
N LYS A 173 7.03 14.83 13.77
CA LYS A 173 8.05 13.85 13.37
C LYS A 173 7.96 13.48 11.89
N ALA A 174 6.74 13.34 11.35
CA ALA A 174 6.52 13.06 9.93
C ALA A 174 6.96 14.26 9.07
N ILE A 175 6.58 15.48 9.46
CA ILE A 175 7.00 16.73 8.80
C ILE A 175 8.52 16.89 8.83
N ASP A 176 9.17 16.62 9.96
CA ASP A 176 10.64 16.66 10.05
C ASP A 176 11.31 15.66 9.11
N GLY A 177 10.77 14.44 9.03
CA GLY A 177 11.21 13.42 8.08
C GLY A 177 11.04 13.85 6.63
N LEU A 178 9.88 14.41 6.27
CA LEU A 178 9.61 14.96 4.94
C LEU A 178 10.59 16.07 4.56
N LYS A 179 10.83 17.03 5.47
CA LYS A 179 11.80 18.10 5.25
C LYS A 179 13.21 17.58 5.03
N TRP A 180 13.60 16.53 5.76
CA TRP A 180 14.91 15.92 5.56
C TRP A 180 15.00 15.22 4.19
N LEU A 181 14.00 14.43 3.80
CA LEU A 181 13.95 13.77 2.49
C LEU A 181 14.00 14.79 1.34
N THR A 182 13.26 15.90 1.47
CA THR A 182 13.27 17.00 0.48
C THR A 182 14.66 17.62 0.35
N ARG A 183 15.33 17.94 1.48
CA ARG A 183 16.69 18.50 1.47
C ARG A 183 17.72 17.52 0.89
N THR A 184 17.50 16.23 1.04
CA THR A 184 18.36 15.18 0.47
C THR A 184 18.13 15.01 -1.04
N GLY A 185 17.04 15.57 -1.58
CA GLY A 185 16.68 15.47 -3.00
C GLY A 185 16.06 14.12 -3.39
N VAL A 186 15.60 13.34 -2.42
CA VAL A 186 14.92 12.06 -2.67
C VAL A 186 13.57 12.32 -3.36
N SER A 187 13.24 11.51 -4.36
CA SER A 187 11.94 11.57 -5.02
C SER A 187 10.81 11.21 -4.03
N LEU A 188 9.84 12.11 -3.89
CA LEU A 188 8.77 12.01 -2.89
C LEU A 188 7.39 11.83 -3.51
N ALA A 189 6.58 11.03 -2.83
CA ALA A 189 5.13 11.00 -2.96
C ALA A 189 4.50 11.01 -1.56
N ILE A 190 3.25 11.40 -1.48
CA ILE A 190 2.46 11.39 -0.23
C ILE A 190 1.31 10.39 -0.38
N ALA A 191 1.09 9.60 0.64
CA ALA A 191 -0.12 8.82 0.82
C ALA A 191 -1.02 9.53 1.84
N GLY A 192 -2.08 10.17 1.34
CA GLY A 192 -3.13 10.80 2.12
C GLY A 192 -4.39 9.93 2.16
N ARG A 193 -5.35 10.34 2.98
CA ARG A 193 -6.66 9.68 3.11
C ARG A 193 -7.76 10.71 2.99
N MET A 194 -8.90 10.30 2.44
CA MET A 194 -10.09 11.14 2.33
C MET A 194 -10.77 11.26 3.69
N ALA A 195 -10.75 12.44 4.28
CA ALA A 195 -11.47 12.69 5.52
C ALA A 195 -12.98 12.77 5.28
N LYS A 196 -13.76 12.37 6.29
CA LYS A 196 -15.23 12.41 6.19
C LYS A 196 -15.73 13.83 6.00
N GLY A 197 -16.50 14.04 4.94
CA GLY A 197 -17.14 15.32 4.64
C GLY A 197 -16.26 16.31 3.85
N GLU A 198 -15.03 15.96 3.57
CA GLU A 198 -14.16 16.77 2.70
C GLU A 198 -14.24 16.30 1.25
N SER A 199 -14.09 17.25 0.32
CA SER A 199 -13.99 16.91 -1.10
C SER A 199 -12.54 16.70 -1.51
N MET A 200 -12.31 15.99 -2.61
CA MET A 200 -10.96 15.83 -3.19
C MET A 200 -10.30 17.18 -3.49
N ALA A 201 -11.10 18.19 -3.86
CA ALA A 201 -10.58 19.54 -4.14
C ALA A 201 -10.10 20.23 -2.84
N ASP A 202 -10.86 20.10 -1.75
CA ASP A 202 -10.49 20.67 -0.46
C ASP A 202 -9.24 19.99 0.11
N GLU A 203 -9.16 18.65 0.03
CA GLU A 203 -7.98 17.89 0.46
C GLU A 203 -6.74 18.33 -0.32
N ARG A 204 -6.82 18.39 -1.67
CA ARG A 204 -5.69 18.83 -2.49
C ARG A 204 -5.29 20.27 -2.19
N ALA A 205 -6.25 21.17 -1.97
CA ALA A 205 -5.95 22.55 -1.58
C ALA A 205 -5.27 22.63 -0.21
N GLY A 206 -5.71 21.82 0.76
CA GLY A 206 -5.09 21.71 2.08
C GLY A 206 -3.65 21.20 2.01
N TYR A 207 -3.40 20.14 1.22
CA TYR A 207 -2.03 19.65 0.99
C TYR A 207 -1.17 20.67 0.25
N ALA A 208 -1.71 21.42 -0.73
CA ALA A 208 -0.96 22.47 -1.42
C ALA A 208 -0.50 23.55 -0.45
N ALA A 209 -1.38 24.00 0.45
CA ALA A 209 -1.05 24.99 1.47
C ALA A 209 0.03 24.45 2.44
N LEU A 210 -0.11 23.20 2.87
CA LEU A 210 0.87 22.53 3.74
C LEU A 210 2.24 22.43 3.08
N PHE A 211 2.28 22.00 1.81
CA PHE A 211 3.55 21.85 1.09
C PHE A 211 4.23 23.20 0.87
N ALA A 212 3.47 24.24 0.52
CA ALA A 212 3.99 25.60 0.44
C ALA A 212 4.55 26.11 1.78
N GLN A 213 3.86 25.85 2.90
CA GLN A 213 4.30 26.24 4.25
C GLN A 213 5.63 25.58 4.65
N HIS A 214 5.93 24.40 4.13
CA HIS A 214 7.11 23.62 4.51
C HIS A 214 8.17 23.50 3.40
N ASP A 215 8.03 24.25 2.31
CA ASP A 215 8.94 24.23 1.15
C ASP A 215 9.08 22.81 0.54
N LEU A 216 7.98 22.06 0.48
CA LEU A 216 7.93 20.71 -0.10
C LEU A 216 7.52 20.83 -1.59
N ALA A 217 8.42 20.50 -2.50
CA ALA A 217 8.18 20.55 -3.94
C ALA A 217 7.41 19.31 -4.43
N ILE A 218 6.16 19.16 -4.02
CA ILE A 218 5.28 18.03 -4.38
C ILE A 218 4.07 18.59 -5.15
N ASP A 219 3.84 18.09 -6.36
CA ASP A 219 2.69 18.46 -7.18
C ASP A 219 1.44 17.74 -6.67
N VAL A 220 0.51 18.51 -6.09
CA VAL A 220 -0.76 17.98 -5.57
C VAL A 220 -1.73 17.55 -6.68
N THR A 221 -1.51 17.95 -7.93
CA THR A 221 -2.36 17.59 -9.06
C THR A 221 -1.95 16.26 -9.69
N ASP A 222 -0.70 15.86 -9.49
CA ASP A 222 -0.16 14.57 -9.93
C ASP A 222 -0.65 13.44 -9.00
N PRO A 223 -1.47 12.50 -9.50
CA PRO A 223 -1.99 11.40 -8.69
C PRO A 223 -0.90 10.40 -8.23
N GLU A 224 0.28 10.39 -8.86
CA GLU A 224 1.40 9.57 -8.42
C GLU A 224 2.16 10.23 -7.27
N ARG A 225 2.12 11.57 -7.18
CA ARG A 225 2.79 12.36 -6.13
C ARG A 225 1.92 12.61 -4.90
N LEU A 226 0.61 12.78 -5.08
CA LEU A 226 -0.36 12.82 -3.99
C LEU A 226 -1.43 11.75 -4.22
N VAL A 227 -1.19 10.59 -3.64
CA VAL A 227 -2.10 9.45 -3.69
C VAL A 227 -3.12 9.59 -2.55
N MET A 228 -4.39 9.75 -2.90
CA MET A 228 -5.48 9.87 -1.92
C MET A 228 -6.21 8.53 -1.81
N PHE A 229 -6.11 7.89 -0.66
CA PHE A 229 -6.78 6.62 -0.40
C PHE A 229 -8.18 6.83 0.17
N PRO A 230 -9.19 6.12 -0.37
CA PRO A 230 -10.51 6.08 0.25
C PRO A 230 -10.44 5.37 1.59
N GLU A 231 -11.37 5.69 2.47
CA GLU A 231 -11.49 4.95 3.71
C GLU A 231 -11.96 3.52 3.47
N MET A 232 -11.45 2.61 4.28
CA MET A 232 -11.69 1.17 4.13
C MET A 232 -12.29 0.60 5.41
N ASP A 233 -13.56 0.24 5.31
CA ASP A 233 -14.29 -0.49 6.34
C ASP A 233 -14.92 -1.75 5.71
N ALA A 234 -14.39 -2.91 6.07
CA ALA A 234 -14.90 -4.20 5.59
C ALA A 234 -16.27 -4.55 6.18
N SER A 235 -16.67 -3.92 7.27
CA SER A 235 -17.97 -4.15 7.93
C SER A 235 -19.10 -3.30 7.36
N ALA A 236 -18.79 -2.23 6.64
CA ALA A 236 -19.75 -1.33 6.02
C ALA A 236 -20.26 -1.90 4.68
N ASP A 237 -21.57 -1.82 4.45
CA ASP A 237 -22.18 -2.36 3.24
C ASP A 237 -21.65 -1.70 1.98
N ILE A 238 -21.46 -2.50 0.94
CA ILE A 238 -21.03 -2.07 -0.39
C ILE A 238 -21.54 -3.04 -1.46
N ALA A 239 -21.65 -2.55 -2.69
CA ALA A 239 -22.01 -3.37 -3.83
C ALA A 239 -20.92 -4.41 -4.13
N GLU A 240 -21.34 -5.64 -4.40
CA GLU A 240 -20.46 -6.66 -4.98
C GLU A 240 -20.22 -6.36 -6.46
N ILE A 241 -19.08 -6.73 -6.96
CA ILE A 241 -18.71 -6.50 -8.36
C ILE A 241 -18.94 -7.80 -9.15
N SER A 242 -19.86 -7.73 -10.12
CA SER A 242 -20.10 -8.78 -11.09
C SER A 242 -19.40 -8.47 -12.42
N GLU A 243 -19.29 -9.48 -13.30
CA GLU A 243 -18.70 -9.31 -14.63
C GLU A 243 -19.41 -8.22 -15.45
N SER A 244 -20.71 -8.02 -15.28
CA SER A 244 -21.46 -6.95 -15.95
C SER A 244 -21.11 -5.54 -15.48
N CYS A 245 -20.52 -5.39 -14.28
CA CYS A 245 -20.14 -4.08 -13.74
C CYS A 245 -19.08 -3.37 -14.57
N TRP A 246 -18.21 -4.09 -15.27
CA TRP A 246 -17.18 -3.50 -16.10
C TRP A 246 -17.76 -2.56 -17.15
N GLY A 247 -18.74 -3.04 -17.90
CA GLY A 247 -19.43 -2.20 -18.90
C GLY A 247 -20.25 -1.07 -18.29
N ILE A 248 -20.91 -1.29 -17.16
CA ILE A 248 -21.71 -0.28 -16.47
C ILE A 248 -20.84 0.86 -15.95
N LEU A 249 -19.67 0.53 -15.38
CA LEU A 249 -18.75 1.50 -14.79
C LEU A 249 -17.78 2.11 -15.80
N GLY A 250 -17.72 1.59 -17.03
CA GLY A 250 -16.75 2.03 -18.04
C GLY A 250 -15.30 1.75 -17.61
N LYS A 251 -15.06 0.69 -16.83
CA LYS A 251 -13.73 0.30 -16.31
C LYS A 251 -13.27 -1.01 -16.94
N SER A 252 -11.96 -1.18 -17.03
CA SER A 252 -11.34 -2.44 -17.46
C SER A 252 -10.84 -3.23 -16.23
N PRO A 253 -10.97 -4.57 -16.22
CA PRO A 253 -10.28 -5.40 -15.22
C PRO A 253 -8.76 -5.18 -15.21
N ALA A 254 -8.17 -4.80 -16.36
CA ALA A 254 -6.75 -4.52 -16.49
C ALA A 254 -6.29 -3.27 -15.71
N ASP A 255 -7.21 -2.36 -15.38
CA ASP A 255 -6.92 -1.15 -14.60
C ASP A 255 -6.89 -1.41 -13.09
N ILE A 256 -7.27 -2.62 -12.66
CA ILE A 256 -7.30 -2.97 -11.25
C ILE A 256 -5.92 -3.47 -10.80
N MET A 257 -5.43 -2.97 -9.68
CA MET A 257 -4.09 -3.23 -9.16
C MET A 257 -3.65 -4.70 -9.24
N CYS A 258 -4.53 -5.65 -8.94
CA CYS A 258 -4.20 -7.08 -9.00
C CYS A 258 -4.05 -7.64 -10.43
N ALA A 259 -4.27 -6.85 -11.48
CA ALA A 259 -3.90 -7.20 -12.86
C ALA A 259 -2.38 -7.10 -13.11
N SER A 260 -1.67 -6.28 -12.32
CA SER A 260 -0.26 -5.95 -12.57
C SER A 260 0.65 -6.08 -11.35
N SER A 261 0.09 -6.40 -10.17
CA SER A 261 0.89 -6.48 -8.94
C SER A 261 0.53 -7.69 -8.06
N ARG A 262 1.49 -8.08 -7.21
CA ARG A 262 1.34 -9.07 -6.13
C ARG A 262 2.14 -8.60 -4.91
N MET A 263 1.87 -9.22 -3.75
CA MET A 263 2.64 -8.92 -2.54
C MET A 263 3.18 -10.20 -1.90
N VAL A 264 4.47 -10.22 -1.63
CA VAL A 264 5.12 -11.26 -0.82
C VAL A 264 4.96 -10.95 0.66
N VAL A 265 4.53 -11.94 1.42
CA VAL A 265 4.35 -11.86 2.88
C VAL A 265 4.99 -13.07 3.55
N LYS A 266 5.46 -12.93 4.79
CA LYS A 266 5.88 -14.07 5.61
C LYS A 266 5.10 -14.09 6.91
N ARG A 267 4.24 -15.09 7.07
CA ARG A 267 3.44 -15.24 8.30
C ARG A 267 4.28 -15.85 9.40
N LYS A 268 4.00 -15.47 10.64
CA LYS A 268 4.66 -16.03 11.80
C LYS A 268 4.45 -17.54 11.87
N GLY A 269 5.54 -18.28 12.01
CA GLY A 269 5.54 -19.75 12.05
C GLY A 269 5.63 -20.43 10.67
N GLU A 270 5.54 -19.70 9.57
CA GLU A 270 5.79 -20.26 8.24
C GLU A 270 7.30 -20.29 7.93
N ALA A 271 7.76 -21.38 7.34
CA ALA A 271 9.17 -21.56 6.99
C ALA A 271 9.58 -20.67 5.79
N THR A 272 8.67 -20.46 4.85
CA THR A 272 8.91 -19.71 3.61
C THR A 272 7.86 -18.63 3.43
N PRO A 273 8.20 -17.51 2.76
CA PRO A 273 7.23 -16.52 2.36
C PRO A 273 6.18 -17.07 1.39
N ARG A 274 5.07 -16.36 1.28
CA ARG A 274 3.97 -16.66 0.35
C ARG A 274 3.57 -15.40 -0.41
N VAL A 275 2.88 -15.57 -1.52
CA VAL A 275 2.39 -14.48 -2.35
C VAL A 275 0.92 -14.23 -2.06
N ALA A 276 0.57 -13.01 -1.72
CA ALA A 276 -0.81 -12.54 -1.57
C ALA A 276 -1.25 -11.80 -2.84
N ALA A 277 -2.54 -11.87 -3.13
CA ALA A 277 -3.13 -11.25 -4.31
C ALA A 277 -3.01 -9.71 -4.33
N CYS A 278 -2.99 -9.08 -3.16
CA CYS A 278 -2.88 -7.62 -3.05
C CYS A 278 -2.31 -7.17 -1.69
N THR A 279 -1.98 -5.89 -1.59
CA THR A 279 -1.40 -5.26 -0.40
C THR A 279 -2.37 -5.13 0.78
N LEU A 280 -3.67 -5.24 0.54
CA LEU A 280 -4.71 -4.94 1.53
C LEU A 280 -5.24 -6.17 2.27
N LEU A 281 -4.92 -7.38 1.78
CA LEU A 281 -5.51 -8.62 2.27
C LEU A 281 -4.44 -9.68 2.63
N PRO A 282 -3.42 -9.31 3.42
CA PRO A 282 -2.32 -10.24 3.73
C PRO A 282 -2.73 -11.41 4.64
N TYR A 283 -3.85 -11.27 5.34
CA TYR A 283 -4.33 -12.25 6.31
C TYR A 283 -5.46 -13.14 5.79
N ASP A 284 -6.10 -12.73 4.70
CA ASP A 284 -7.24 -13.48 4.15
C ASP A 284 -6.73 -14.68 3.34
N PRO A 285 -7.03 -15.94 3.76
CA PRO A 285 -6.59 -17.14 3.05
C PRO A 285 -7.18 -17.27 1.67
N GLY A 286 -8.32 -16.64 1.37
CA GLY A 286 -8.93 -16.59 0.04
C GLY A 286 -8.10 -15.79 -0.97
N PHE A 287 -7.12 -15.02 -0.51
CA PHE A 287 -6.21 -14.21 -1.32
C PHE A 287 -4.76 -14.69 -1.24
N ASP A 288 -4.50 -15.85 -0.66
CA ASP A 288 -3.22 -16.53 -0.73
C ASP A 288 -3.06 -17.19 -2.10
N MET A 289 -2.02 -16.81 -2.82
CA MET A 289 -1.78 -17.21 -4.21
C MET A 289 -0.67 -18.27 -4.35
N GLY A 290 -0.18 -18.83 -3.25
CA GLY A 290 0.89 -19.83 -3.28
C GLY A 290 2.25 -19.30 -2.83
N ALA A 291 3.29 -20.09 -3.05
CA ALA A 291 4.65 -19.79 -2.61
C ALA A 291 5.51 -19.16 -3.71
N THR A 292 5.11 -19.26 -4.97
CA THR A 292 5.89 -18.84 -6.14
C THR A 292 5.12 -17.82 -6.99
N LEU A 293 5.84 -17.03 -7.80
CA LEU A 293 5.22 -16.09 -8.74
C LEU A 293 4.45 -16.80 -9.87
N VAL A 294 4.85 -18.04 -10.20
CA VAL A 294 4.10 -18.89 -11.16
C VAL A 294 2.72 -19.22 -10.61
N GLU A 295 2.64 -19.72 -9.38
CA GLU A 295 1.37 -20.00 -8.71
C GLU A 295 0.50 -18.73 -8.59
N ALA A 296 1.13 -17.61 -8.32
CA ALA A 296 0.48 -16.32 -8.15
C ALA A 296 0.00 -15.65 -9.45
N SER A 297 0.26 -16.24 -10.61
CA SER A 297 -0.22 -15.72 -11.90
C SER A 297 -1.72 -15.90 -12.14
N GLN A 298 -2.41 -16.65 -11.29
CA GLN A 298 -3.85 -16.92 -11.40
C GLN A 298 -4.70 -15.65 -11.27
N ALA A 299 -5.89 -15.69 -11.89
CA ALA A 299 -6.85 -14.61 -11.80
C ALA A 299 -7.41 -14.47 -10.37
N VAL A 300 -7.54 -13.23 -9.92
CA VAL A 300 -8.06 -12.86 -8.60
C VAL A 300 -9.57 -12.64 -8.68
N SER A 301 -10.34 -13.34 -7.84
CA SER A 301 -11.75 -13.08 -7.66
C SER A 301 -11.96 -11.85 -6.77
N LEU A 302 -12.83 -10.92 -7.16
CA LEU A 302 -13.12 -9.73 -6.35
C LEU A 302 -14.09 -10.04 -5.21
N ASN A 303 -13.69 -10.98 -4.34
CA ASN A 303 -14.51 -11.55 -3.28
C ASN A 303 -14.25 -10.93 -1.89
N HIS A 304 -13.97 -9.62 -1.83
CA HIS A 304 -13.80 -8.92 -0.58
C HIS A 304 -14.34 -7.47 -0.71
N PRO A 305 -14.95 -6.88 0.36
CA PRO A 305 -15.42 -5.49 0.32
C PRO A 305 -14.36 -4.47 -0.12
N HIS A 306 -13.09 -4.71 0.24
CA HIS A 306 -11.99 -3.83 -0.17
C HIS A 306 -11.76 -3.83 -1.69
N CYS A 307 -11.98 -4.95 -2.39
CA CYS A 307 -11.88 -4.98 -3.85
C CYS A 307 -12.87 -4.01 -4.49
N ALA A 308 -14.11 -3.97 -3.97
CA ALA A 308 -15.11 -3.03 -4.43
C ALA A 308 -14.78 -1.59 -4.01
N ARG A 309 -14.57 -1.35 -2.73
CA ARG A 309 -14.45 -0.01 -2.14
C ARG A 309 -13.18 0.72 -2.57
N PHE A 310 -12.03 0.05 -2.53
CA PHE A 310 -10.75 0.67 -2.83
C PHE A 310 -10.50 0.73 -4.34
N CYS A 311 -10.44 -0.44 -5.00
CA CYS A 311 -9.98 -0.51 -6.39
C CYS A 311 -11.07 -0.13 -7.39
N VAL A 312 -12.26 -0.79 -7.32
CA VAL A 312 -13.25 -0.65 -8.41
C VAL A 312 -14.03 0.64 -8.28
N LEU A 313 -14.67 0.90 -7.14
CA LEU A 313 -15.51 2.09 -6.95
C LEU A 313 -14.68 3.30 -6.49
N GLY A 314 -13.71 3.09 -5.61
CA GLY A 314 -12.82 4.15 -5.15
C GLY A 314 -11.78 4.60 -6.17
N GLY A 315 -11.45 3.74 -7.14
CA GLY A 315 -10.48 4.07 -8.20
C GLY A 315 -9.06 4.28 -7.70
N ALA A 316 -8.73 3.75 -6.52
CA ALA A 316 -7.41 3.88 -5.93
C ALA A 316 -6.51 2.69 -6.32
N SER A 317 -5.21 2.94 -6.35
CA SER A 317 -4.17 1.93 -6.54
C SER A 317 -3.03 2.17 -5.55
N CYS A 318 -2.43 1.09 -5.03
CA CYS A 318 -1.20 1.19 -4.25
C CYS A 318 0.04 1.25 -5.16
N SER A 319 -0.05 0.68 -6.36
CA SER A 319 0.97 0.78 -7.42
C SER A 319 0.69 1.97 -8.32
N ALA A 320 1.73 2.58 -8.88
CA ALA A 320 1.61 3.68 -9.82
C ALA A 320 1.14 3.19 -11.18
#